data_c66bbf98343dc255d07718ded598c789
#
_entry.id   c66bbf98343dc255d07718ded598c789
#
_cell.length_a   1.000
_cell.length_b   1.000
_cell.length_c   1.000
_cell.angle_alpha   90.00
_cell.angle_beta   90.00
_cell.angle_gamma   90.00
#
_symmetry.space_group_name_H-M   'P 1'
#
loop_
_entity.id
_entity.type
_entity.pdbx_description
1 polymer ?
#
loop_
_entity_poly.entity_id
_entity_poly.type
_entity_poly.pdbx_seq_one_letter_code
_entity_poly.pdbx_strand_id
1 'polypeptide(L)'
;MKYLQDRASAINPLDEFNELIKSKKTLRIKLGVDPTAPDVTLGWYAVLRALRKFQEYGHTAVLILGEFTAQVGDPSGKSETRSQLATDEITKHSRGVLPIIENILMKENLEIVSNKDWLSKLKSSELVNLASSTTLAQMLEREDFSNRYAKNSPISLMEFFYPLFQGYDSVAVKADIEIGGHDQLWNLMLGREIQKFYSMTPQVAMTFPLLVGTDGTKKMSQSFDNYISITDTPENIYGKVMSIPDEVMWEYFTMLTDLDLLEIAEFKKSIQENGENPFNTKKLLGKLIVSELYSDNEARSAEISFQNITINKNTPDDLQIFTIDKTDQVHLPKILTENGIT
;
A
#
# COMPACT_ATOMS: atom_id res chain seq x y z
N MET A 1 -11.80 -16.38 5.98
CA MET A 1 -10.33 -16.67 5.93
C MET A 1 -9.88 -17.16 4.56
N LYS A 2 -10.65 -18.01 3.86
CA LYS A 2 -10.30 -18.45 2.49
C LYS A 2 -10.04 -17.26 1.55
N TYR A 3 -10.88 -16.22 1.61
CA TYR A 3 -10.67 -14.98 0.85
C TYR A 3 -9.24 -14.41 0.97
N LEU A 4 -8.71 -14.34 2.20
CA LEU A 4 -7.37 -13.83 2.45
C LEU A 4 -6.26 -14.78 1.99
N GLN A 5 -6.46 -16.10 2.24
CA GLN A 5 -5.49 -17.12 1.80
C GLN A 5 -5.33 -17.17 0.28
N ASP A 6 -6.45 -17.08 -0.44
CA ASP A 6 -6.46 -17.15 -1.91
C ASP A 6 -5.80 -15.91 -2.56
N ARG A 7 -5.71 -14.78 -1.84
CA ARG A 7 -5.12 -13.51 -2.32
C ARG A 7 -3.71 -13.25 -1.80
N ALA A 8 -3.25 -14.02 -0.83
CA ALA A 8 -1.90 -13.86 -0.29
C ALA A 8 -0.84 -14.36 -1.28
N SER A 9 0.26 -13.59 -1.41
CA SER A 9 1.45 -14.04 -2.15
C SER A 9 2.23 -15.09 -1.38
N ALA A 10 2.26 -14.99 -0.04
CA ALA A 10 2.90 -15.96 0.83
C ALA A 10 2.27 -15.95 2.22
N ILE A 11 2.22 -17.13 2.85
CA ILE A 11 1.82 -17.34 4.25
C ILE A 11 2.87 -18.25 4.88
N ASN A 12 3.64 -17.73 5.84
CA ASN A 12 4.76 -18.45 6.43
C ASN A 12 4.75 -18.43 7.96
N PRO A 13 4.71 -19.60 8.61
CA PRO A 13 4.40 -20.91 8.04
C PRO A 13 2.89 -21.10 7.83
N LEU A 14 2.52 -21.84 6.80
CA LEU A 14 1.10 -22.09 6.49
C LEU A 14 0.41 -22.99 7.51
N ASP A 15 1.12 -23.96 8.07
CA ASP A 15 0.62 -24.88 9.10
C ASP A 15 0.30 -24.12 10.40
N GLU A 16 1.20 -23.26 10.89
CA GLU A 16 0.96 -22.41 12.05
C GLU A 16 -0.25 -21.47 11.82
N PHE A 17 -0.37 -20.89 10.63
CA PHE A 17 -1.53 -20.08 10.26
C PHE A 17 -2.83 -20.89 10.40
N ASN A 18 -2.87 -22.10 9.84
CA ASN A 18 -4.05 -22.94 9.90
C ASN A 18 -4.42 -23.36 11.35
N GLU A 19 -3.43 -23.56 12.20
CA GLU A 19 -3.63 -23.84 13.64
C GLU A 19 -4.19 -22.62 14.36
N LEU A 20 -3.64 -21.43 14.14
CA LEU A 20 -4.14 -20.19 14.71
C LEU A 20 -5.61 -19.95 14.34
N ILE A 21 -5.98 -20.12 13.09
CA ILE A 21 -7.36 -19.92 12.64
C ILE A 21 -8.31 -20.98 13.25
N LYS A 22 -7.88 -22.23 13.38
CA LYS A 22 -8.66 -23.29 14.03
C LYS A 22 -8.85 -23.07 15.52
N SER A 23 -7.95 -22.35 16.19
CA SER A 23 -8.00 -22.11 17.64
C SER A 23 -9.19 -21.25 18.08
N LYS A 24 -9.89 -20.58 17.15
CA LYS A 24 -10.99 -19.64 17.43
C LYS A 24 -10.62 -18.48 18.39
N LYS A 25 -9.32 -18.25 18.61
CA LYS A 25 -8.82 -17.13 19.39
C LYS A 25 -8.99 -15.83 18.58
N THR A 26 -9.31 -14.74 19.25
CA THR A 26 -9.17 -13.40 18.64
C THR A 26 -7.69 -13.11 18.47
N LEU A 27 -7.25 -13.01 17.22
CA LEU A 27 -5.85 -12.79 16.86
C LEU A 27 -5.54 -11.30 16.73
N ARG A 28 -4.30 -10.94 17.00
CA ARG A 28 -3.75 -9.59 16.81
C ARG A 28 -3.03 -9.52 15.47
N ILE A 29 -3.62 -8.81 14.52
CA ILE A 29 -3.13 -8.69 13.16
C ILE A 29 -2.40 -7.36 13.01
N LYS A 30 -1.08 -7.41 12.90
CA LYS A 30 -0.22 -6.24 12.79
C LYS A 30 -0.08 -5.80 11.34
N LEU A 31 -0.20 -4.50 11.11
CA LEU A 31 0.25 -3.80 9.90
C LEU A 31 1.03 -2.56 10.30
N GLY A 32 2.27 -2.43 9.85
CA GLY A 32 3.07 -1.21 9.98
C GLY A 32 2.95 -0.34 8.75
N VAL A 33 2.80 0.96 8.94
CA VAL A 33 2.79 1.96 7.86
C VAL A 33 3.68 3.14 8.25
N ASP A 34 4.64 3.47 7.40
CA ASP A 34 5.50 4.64 7.57
C ASP A 34 4.85 5.85 6.90
N PRO A 35 4.50 6.91 7.63
CA PRO A 35 3.85 8.09 7.08
C PRO A 35 4.86 8.97 6.35
N THR A 36 5.35 8.52 5.21
CA THR A 36 6.38 9.20 4.42
C THR A 36 5.82 10.21 3.41
N ALA A 37 4.50 10.25 3.27
CA ALA A 37 3.78 11.19 2.42
C ALA A 37 2.35 11.38 2.95
N PRO A 38 1.66 12.47 2.59
CA PRO A 38 0.38 12.84 3.21
C PRO A 38 -0.84 12.09 2.65
N ASP A 39 -0.66 11.18 1.69
CA ASP A 39 -1.73 10.57 0.93
C ASP A 39 -1.73 9.04 1.04
N VAL A 40 -2.89 8.41 0.83
CA VAL A 40 -3.07 6.96 0.81
C VAL A 40 -3.34 6.51 -0.62
N THR A 41 -2.44 5.68 -1.15
CA THR A 41 -2.57 5.14 -2.50
C THR A 41 -3.44 3.88 -2.54
N LEU A 42 -3.95 3.48 -3.71
CA LEU A 42 -4.62 2.17 -3.87
C LEU A 42 -3.71 1.00 -3.48
N GLY A 43 -2.38 1.15 -3.60
CA GLY A 43 -1.43 0.13 -3.13
C GLY A 43 -1.47 -0.08 -1.61
N TRP A 44 -1.57 1.00 -0.83
CA TRP A 44 -1.78 0.92 0.61
C TRP A 44 -3.19 0.43 0.95
N TYR A 45 -4.18 0.94 0.22
CA TYR A 45 -5.57 0.54 0.39
C TYR A 45 -5.76 -0.97 0.24
N ALA A 46 -5.07 -1.62 -0.70
CA ALA A 46 -5.13 -3.07 -0.89
C ALA A 46 -4.75 -3.86 0.38
N VAL A 47 -3.68 -3.44 1.08
CA VAL A 47 -3.25 -4.10 2.33
C VAL A 47 -4.13 -3.70 3.52
N LEU A 48 -4.58 -2.44 3.59
CA LEU A 48 -5.56 -1.99 4.59
C LEU A 48 -6.89 -2.74 4.45
N ARG A 49 -7.32 -3.00 3.22
CA ARG A 49 -8.50 -3.81 2.92
C ARG A 49 -8.34 -5.26 3.43
N ALA A 50 -7.16 -5.85 3.26
CA ALA A 50 -6.86 -7.15 3.86
C ALA A 50 -6.92 -7.12 5.40
N LEU A 51 -6.42 -6.05 6.04
CA LEU A 51 -6.51 -5.85 7.48
C LEU A 51 -7.98 -5.74 7.93
N ARG A 52 -8.79 -4.97 7.21
CA ARG A 52 -10.24 -4.88 7.44
C ARG A 52 -10.95 -6.24 7.33
N LYS A 53 -10.57 -7.07 6.35
CA LYS A 53 -11.12 -8.43 6.24
C LYS A 53 -10.82 -9.28 7.48
N PHE A 54 -9.66 -9.14 8.11
CA PHE A 54 -9.41 -9.79 9.41
C PHE A 54 -10.34 -9.28 10.51
N GLN A 55 -10.66 -7.97 10.54
CA GLN A 55 -11.65 -7.44 11.49
C GLN A 55 -13.05 -8.02 11.25
N GLU A 56 -13.47 -8.15 9.99
CA GLU A 56 -14.75 -8.79 9.61
C GLU A 56 -14.84 -10.25 10.08
N TYR A 57 -13.69 -10.93 10.21
CA TYR A 57 -13.60 -12.27 10.82
C TYR A 57 -13.49 -12.26 12.35
N GLY A 58 -13.60 -11.09 13.01
CA GLY A 58 -13.59 -10.94 14.46
C GLY A 58 -12.20 -10.85 15.09
N HIS A 59 -11.16 -10.57 14.32
CA HIS A 59 -9.80 -10.36 14.80
C HIS A 59 -9.51 -8.89 15.08
N THR A 60 -8.47 -8.61 15.88
CA THR A 60 -8.05 -7.24 16.21
C THR A 60 -7.03 -6.75 15.20
N ALA A 61 -7.36 -5.65 14.50
CA ALA A 61 -6.41 -4.92 13.68
C ALA A 61 -5.50 -4.07 14.57
N VAL A 62 -4.18 -4.23 14.45
CA VAL A 62 -3.16 -3.44 15.14
C VAL A 62 -2.38 -2.67 14.08
N LEU A 63 -2.78 -1.42 13.87
CA LEU A 63 -2.10 -0.52 12.95
C LEU A 63 -0.98 0.22 13.68
N ILE A 64 0.25 0.06 13.21
CA ILE A 64 1.40 0.79 13.73
C ILE A 64 1.73 1.94 12.80
N LEU A 65 1.65 3.17 13.32
CA LEU A 65 2.22 4.33 12.66
C LEU A 65 3.72 4.34 12.92
N GLY A 66 4.49 4.14 11.85
CA GLY A 66 5.95 4.08 11.88
C GLY A 66 6.60 5.44 12.02
N GLU A 67 6.21 6.25 13.00
CA GLU A 67 6.75 7.60 13.20
C GLU A 67 8.24 7.60 13.57
N PHE A 68 8.72 6.53 14.19
CA PHE A 68 10.16 6.36 14.48
C PHE A 68 10.87 5.75 13.28
N THR A 69 10.32 4.69 12.69
CA THR A 69 10.91 3.99 11.54
C THR A 69 10.96 4.85 10.30
N ALA A 70 10.00 5.76 10.08
CA ALA A 70 10.02 6.72 8.98
C ALA A 70 11.23 7.68 9.02
N GLN A 71 11.80 7.95 10.20
CA GLN A 71 13.03 8.74 10.34
C GLN A 71 14.24 7.95 9.85
N VAL A 72 14.25 6.63 10.03
CA VAL A 72 15.30 5.72 9.54
C VAL A 72 15.14 5.50 8.04
N GLY A 73 13.91 5.27 7.60
CA GLY A 73 13.53 4.99 6.22
C GLY A 73 13.69 3.52 5.84
N ASP A 74 12.62 2.94 5.30
CA ASP A 74 12.62 1.55 4.81
C ASP A 74 13.57 1.39 3.61
N PRO A 75 14.62 0.55 3.73
CA PRO A 75 15.54 0.28 2.62
C PRO A 75 14.98 -0.73 1.60
N SER A 76 13.84 -1.39 1.86
CA SER A 76 13.27 -2.44 1.01
C SER A 76 13.08 -1.98 -0.43
N GLY A 77 13.69 -2.71 -1.38
CA GLY A 77 13.57 -2.44 -2.82
C GLY A 77 14.23 -1.14 -3.29
N LYS A 78 15.14 -0.56 -2.52
CA LYS A 78 15.87 0.67 -2.89
C LYS A 78 17.29 0.37 -3.34
N SER A 79 17.74 1.10 -4.36
CA SER A 79 19.10 1.03 -4.87
C SER A 79 20.07 2.02 -4.19
N GLU A 80 19.54 2.99 -3.45
CA GLU A 80 20.30 4.07 -2.81
C GLU A 80 19.80 4.34 -1.39
N THR A 81 20.68 4.93 -0.57
CA THR A 81 20.34 5.38 0.79
C THR A 81 19.27 6.48 0.73
N ARG A 82 18.20 6.32 1.51
CA ARG A 82 17.08 7.27 1.56
C ARG A 82 17.48 8.53 2.35
N SER A 83 17.01 9.69 1.88
CA SER A 83 17.06 10.92 2.68
C SER A 83 16.13 10.80 3.89
N GLN A 84 16.62 11.25 5.05
CA GLN A 84 15.83 11.26 6.28
C GLN A 84 14.75 12.34 6.20
N LEU A 85 13.54 12.00 6.64
CA LEU A 85 12.46 12.97 6.84
C LEU A 85 12.58 13.63 8.21
N ALA A 86 12.26 14.92 8.28
CA ALA A 86 12.20 15.64 9.56
C ALA A 86 11.03 15.13 10.41
N THR A 87 11.21 15.12 11.73
CA THR A 87 10.17 14.65 12.67
C THR A 87 8.85 15.41 12.52
N ASP A 88 8.92 16.73 12.28
CA ASP A 88 7.73 17.57 12.11
C ASP A 88 6.97 17.20 10.82
N GLU A 89 7.68 16.89 9.76
CA GLU A 89 7.12 16.43 8.48
C GLU A 89 6.41 15.08 8.65
N ILE A 90 7.06 14.12 9.31
CA ILE A 90 6.46 12.82 9.64
C ILE A 90 5.18 12.99 10.47
N THR A 91 5.22 13.86 11.48
CA THR A 91 4.05 14.14 12.32
C THR A 91 2.90 14.77 11.51
N LYS A 92 3.22 15.66 10.56
CA LYS A 92 2.23 16.25 9.66
C LYS A 92 1.61 15.18 8.76
N HIS A 93 2.42 14.28 8.18
CA HIS A 93 1.95 13.20 7.33
C HIS A 93 1.08 12.22 8.13
N SER A 94 1.50 11.82 9.34
CA SER A 94 0.70 10.96 10.23
C SER A 94 -0.70 11.52 10.46
N ARG A 95 -0.79 12.82 10.76
CA ARG A 95 -2.08 13.50 10.95
C ARG A 95 -2.94 13.54 9.68
N GLY A 96 -2.32 13.57 8.51
CA GLY A 96 -3.02 13.56 7.22
C GLY A 96 -3.59 12.19 6.88
N VAL A 97 -2.78 11.12 7.03
CA VAL A 97 -3.19 9.77 6.63
C VAL A 97 -4.11 9.08 7.64
N LEU A 98 -4.01 9.43 8.94
CA LEU A 98 -4.76 8.76 9.99
C LEU A 98 -6.28 8.80 9.80
N PRO A 99 -6.94 9.94 9.56
CA PRO A 99 -8.38 9.99 9.33
C PRO A 99 -8.82 9.17 8.11
N ILE A 100 -7.97 9.09 7.07
CA ILE A 100 -8.25 8.31 5.87
C ILE A 100 -8.26 6.82 6.22
N ILE A 101 -7.26 6.35 6.98
CA ILE A 101 -7.16 4.95 7.39
C ILE A 101 -8.31 4.58 8.35
N GLU A 102 -8.68 5.46 9.28
CA GLU A 102 -9.81 5.26 10.20
C GLU A 102 -11.16 5.11 9.46
N ASN A 103 -11.31 5.71 8.28
CA ASN A 103 -12.50 5.53 7.46
C ASN A 103 -12.50 4.19 6.69
N ILE A 104 -11.32 3.59 6.47
CA ILE A 104 -11.20 2.29 5.80
C ILE A 104 -11.45 1.15 6.80
N LEU A 105 -10.88 1.25 8.01
CA LEU A 105 -10.92 0.20 9.01
C LEU A 105 -12.19 0.30 9.88
N MET A 106 -12.63 -0.83 10.42
CA MET A 106 -13.74 -0.87 11.37
C MET A 106 -13.25 -0.30 12.71
N LYS A 107 -14.06 0.53 13.36
CA LYS A 107 -13.72 1.11 14.69
C LYS A 107 -13.67 0.04 15.77
N GLU A 108 -14.49 -0.99 15.62
CA GLU A 108 -14.50 -2.15 16.47
C GLU A 108 -13.23 -2.98 16.21
N ASN A 109 -12.59 -3.45 17.28
CA ASN A 109 -11.35 -4.24 17.19
C ASN A 109 -10.22 -3.55 16.39
N LEU A 110 -10.06 -2.23 16.57
CA LEU A 110 -8.98 -1.44 16.00
C LEU A 110 -8.11 -0.86 17.11
N GLU A 111 -6.81 -1.13 17.02
CA GLU A 111 -5.78 -0.48 17.84
C GLU A 111 -4.85 0.28 16.91
N ILE A 112 -4.72 1.58 17.11
CA ILE A 112 -3.77 2.44 16.39
C ILE A 112 -2.73 2.90 17.39
N VAL A 113 -1.46 2.61 17.12
CA VAL A 113 -0.33 2.92 17.99
C VAL A 113 0.84 3.50 17.19
N SER A 114 1.67 4.32 17.84
CA SER A 114 2.91 4.82 17.25
C SER A 114 4.11 4.01 17.77
N ASN A 115 4.98 3.54 16.88
CA ASN A 115 6.19 2.85 17.33
C ASN A 115 7.20 3.78 18.02
N LYS A 116 7.03 5.08 17.93
CA LYS A 116 7.75 6.06 18.71
C LYS A 116 7.54 5.85 20.23
N ASP A 117 6.39 5.32 20.65
CA ASP A 117 6.05 5.13 22.05
C ASP A 117 6.97 4.14 22.77
N TRP A 118 7.56 3.20 22.08
CA TRP A 118 8.51 2.22 22.62
C TRP A 118 9.91 2.38 22.05
N LEU A 119 10.09 2.61 20.75
CA LEU A 119 11.42 2.68 20.14
C LEU A 119 12.23 3.87 20.65
N SER A 120 11.60 5.04 20.88
CA SER A 120 12.29 6.22 21.42
C SER A 120 12.71 6.05 22.90
N LYS A 121 12.15 5.06 23.60
CA LYS A 121 12.42 4.78 25.00
C LYS A 121 13.45 3.66 25.22
N LEU A 122 13.87 2.98 24.15
CA LEU A 122 14.88 1.93 24.24
C LEU A 122 16.19 2.52 24.78
N LYS A 123 16.68 1.92 25.85
CA LYS A 123 18.00 2.22 26.40
C LYS A 123 19.09 1.64 25.50
N SER A 124 20.29 2.18 25.57
CA SER A 124 21.41 1.68 24.77
C SER A 124 21.66 0.17 24.97
N SER A 125 21.48 -0.36 26.20
CA SER A 125 21.59 -1.80 26.49
C SER A 125 20.52 -2.64 25.80
N GLU A 126 19.29 -2.11 25.70
CA GLU A 126 18.17 -2.79 25.03
C GLU A 126 18.36 -2.77 23.51
N LEU A 127 18.89 -1.66 22.97
CA LEU A 127 19.23 -1.55 21.55
C LEU A 127 20.36 -2.52 21.17
N VAL A 128 21.40 -2.64 22.00
CA VAL A 128 22.49 -3.62 21.80
C VAL A 128 21.95 -5.05 21.90
N ASN A 129 21.03 -5.33 22.84
CA ASN A 129 20.38 -6.63 22.96
C ASN A 129 19.55 -6.95 21.72
N LEU A 130 18.77 -5.98 21.21
CA LEU A 130 17.99 -6.14 19.97
C LEU A 130 18.92 -6.40 18.78
N ALA A 131 20.02 -5.65 18.66
CA ALA A 131 21.00 -5.86 17.58
C ALA A 131 21.68 -7.24 17.65
N SER A 132 21.78 -7.85 18.84
CA SER A 132 22.35 -9.19 19.02
C SER A 132 21.40 -10.33 18.56
N SER A 133 20.14 -10.02 18.26
CA SER A 133 19.15 -11.02 17.77
C SER A 133 19.42 -11.50 16.33
N THR A 134 20.31 -10.85 15.61
CA THR A 134 20.66 -11.20 14.22
C THR A 134 22.15 -10.95 13.95
N THR A 135 22.64 -11.42 12.84
CA THR A 135 24.02 -11.24 12.38
C THR A 135 24.08 -10.40 11.10
N LEU A 136 25.21 -9.76 10.84
CA LEU A 136 25.45 -9.05 9.58
C LEU A 136 25.26 -9.97 8.37
N ALA A 137 25.70 -11.25 8.47
CA ALA A 137 25.53 -12.22 7.39
C ALA A 137 24.05 -12.43 7.05
N GLN A 138 23.20 -12.59 8.06
CA GLN A 138 21.74 -12.71 7.86
C GLN A 138 21.14 -11.43 7.27
N MET A 139 21.58 -10.24 7.71
CA MET A 139 21.13 -8.98 7.12
C MET A 139 21.47 -8.88 5.63
N LEU A 140 22.64 -9.38 5.23
CA LEU A 140 23.10 -9.38 3.84
C LEU A 140 22.40 -10.47 2.97
N GLU A 141 21.58 -11.35 3.53
CA GLU A 141 20.69 -12.24 2.75
C GLU A 141 19.56 -11.48 2.09
N ARG A 142 19.20 -10.29 2.59
CA ARG A 142 18.18 -9.47 1.96
C ARG A 142 18.69 -8.93 0.62
N GLU A 143 17.89 -9.14 -0.44
CA GLU A 143 18.32 -8.94 -1.82
C GLU A 143 18.87 -7.53 -2.11
N ASP A 144 18.24 -6.48 -1.58
CA ASP A 144 18.68 -5.09 -1.79
C ASP A 144 20.04 -4.82 -1.12
N PHE A 145 20.27 -5.32 0.12
CA PHE A 145 21.57 -5.21 0.77
C PHE A 145 22.64 -6.05 0.06
N SER A 146 22.32 -7.30 -0.32
CA SER A 146 23.21 -8.17 -1.07
C SER A 146 23.65 -7.52 -2.38
N ASN A 147 22.71 -6.99 -3.15
CA ASN A 147 22.97 -6.33 -4.43
C ASN A 147 23.82 -5.06 -4.28
N ARG A 148 23.55 -4.24 -3.26
CA ARG A 148 24.33 -3.03 -2.98
C ARG A 148 25.71 -3.37 -2.48
N TYR A 149 25.86 -4.36 -1.60
CA TYR A 149 27.13 -4.84 -1.11
C TYR A 149 28.02 -5.38 -2.24
N ALA A 150 27.45 -6.22 -3.12
CA ALA A 150 28.18 -6.77 -4.28
C ALA A 150 28.65 -5.69 -5.26
N LYS A 151 27.91 -4.58 -5.38
CA LYS A 151 28.24 -3.43 -6.24
C LYS A 151 29.13 -2.39 -5.55
N ASN A 152 29.58 -2.62 -4.32
CA ASN A 152 30.27 -1.64 -3.48
C ASN A 152 29.49 -0.31 -3.34
N SER A 153 28.16 -0.35 -3.43
CA SER A 153 27.32 0.81 -3.18
C SER A 153 27.20 1.08 -1.66
N PRO A 154 27.16 2.33 -1.23
CA PRO A 154 27.06 2.66 0.20
C PRO A 154 25.80 2.05 0.84
N ILE A 155 25.96 1.47 2.03
CA ILE A 155 24.88 1.01 2.91
C ILE A 155 25.13 1.68 4.27
N SER A 156 24.18 2.49 4.74
CA SER A 156 24.27 3.09 6.06
C SER A 156 24.04 2.03 7.14
N LEU A 157 24.82 2.07 8.23
CA LEU A 157 24.56 1.22 9.39
C LEU A 157 23.15 1.41 9.94
N MET A 158 22.60 2.60 9.82
CA MET A 158 21.24 2.91 10.26
C MET A 158 20.18 2.09 9.49
N GLU A 159 20.42 1.80 8.20
CA GLU A 159 19.49 0.99 7.39
C GLU A 159 19.34 -0.44 7.92
N PHE A 160 20.38 -1.00 8.59
CA PHE A 160 20.28 -2.31 9.23
C PHE A 160 19.41 -2.30 10.48
N PHE A 161 19.17 -1.14 11.11
CA PHE A 161 18.28 -1.04 12.25
C PHE A 161 16.81 -1.04 11.85
N TYR A 162 16.46 -0.62 10.63
CA TYR A 162 15.06 -0.57 10.21
C TYR A 162 14.33 -1.92 10.38
N PRO A 163 14.79 -3.05 9.82
CA PRO A 163 14.13 -4.33 9.99
C PRO A 163 14.14 -4.82 11.44
N LEU A 164 15.14 -4.44 12.26
CA LEU A 164 15.15 -4.76 13.68
C LEU A 164 14.04 -4.01 14.44
N PHE A 165 13.83 -2.75 14.13
CA PHE A 165 12.75 -1.95 14.73
C PHE A 165 11.38 -2.47 14.32
N GLN A 166 11.18 -2.80 13.04
CA GLN A 166 9.94 -3.42 12.56
C GLN A 166 9.67 -4.75 13.26
N GLY A 167 10.71 -5.58 13.46
CA GLY A 167 10.58 -6.84 14.19
C GLY A 167 10.29 -6.61 15.69
N TYR A 168 10.89 -5.61 16.32
CA TYR A 168 10.61 -5.25 17.71
C TYR A 168 9.18 -4.70 17.88
N ASP A 169 8.62 -4.03 16.89
CA ASP A 169 7.21 -3.63 16.86
C ASP A 169 6.30 -4.85 17.09
N SER A 170 6.62 -6.01 16.50
CA SER A 170 5.86 -7.26 16.68
C SER A 170 5.94 -7.78 18.12
N VAL A 171 7.08 -7.58 18.79
CA VAL A 171 7.25 -7.88 20.22
C VAL A 171 6.38 -6.94 21.07
N ALA A 172 6.47 -5.63 20.80
CA ALA A 172 5.75 -4.60 21.56
C ALA A 172 4.24 -4.78 21.50
N VAL A 173 3.68 -5.06 20.33
CA VAL A 173 2.24 -5.24 20.15
C VAL A 173 1.77 -6.69 20.31
N LYS A 174 2.68 -7.65 20.54
CA LYS A 174 2.37 -9.08 20.66
C LYS A 174 1.58 -9.59 19.46
N ALA A 175 2.09 -9.34 18.26
CA ALA A 175 1.45 -9.75 17.03
C ALA A 175 1.34 -11.28 16.91
N ASP A 176 0.16 -11.79 16.54
CA ASP A 176 -0.06 -13.18 16.16
C ASP A 176 0.15 -13.39 14.66
N ILE A 177 -0.19 -12.38 13.84
CA ILE A 177 0.03 -12.36 12.40
C ILE A 177 0.52 -10.95 12.02
N GLU A 178 1.56 -10.86 11.20
CA GLU A 178 1.95 -9.61 10.56
C GLU A 178 1.65 -9.68 9.07
N ILE A 179 0.97 -8.64 8.55
CA ILE A 179 0.66 -8.53 7.13
C ILE A 179 1.44 -7.38 6.49
N GLY A 180 1.69 -7.49 5.18
CA GLY A 180 2.38 -6.45 4.41
C GLY A 180 2.40 -6.74 2.92
N GLY A 181 3.01 -5.86 2.12
CA GLY A 181 3.33 -6.12 0.73
C GLY A 181 4.39 -7.23 0.61
N HIS A 182 4.45 -7.88 -0.55
CA HIS A 182 5.38 -9.00 -0.73
C HIS A 182 6.87 -8.60 -0.61
N ASP A 183 7.21 -7.35 -0.87
CA ASP A 183 8.55 -6.79 -0.64
C ASP A 183 8.95 -6.75 0.84
N GLN A 184 8.00 -6.88 1.76
CA GLN A 184 8.24 -6.90 3.20
C GLN A 184 8.50 -8.32 3.76
N LEU A 185 8.37 -9.38 2.95
CA LEU A 185 8.44 -10.76 3.43
C LEU A 185 9.67 -11.04 4.29
N TRP A 186 10.84 -10.56 3.87
CA TRP A 186 12.08 -10.76 4.62
C TRP A 186 12.02 -10.10 6.01
N ASN A 187 11.51 -8.85 6.08
CA ASN A 187 11.35 -8.12 7.35
C ASN A 187 10.35 -8.83 8.28
N LEU A 188 9.23 -9.32 7.74
CA LEU A 188 8.23 -10.06 8.49
C LEU A 188 8.81 -11.37 9.07
N MET A 189 9.64 -12.06 8.30
CA MET A 189 10.34 -13.27 8.74
C MET A 189 11.36 -12.98 9.84
N LEU A 190 12.11 -11.87 9.72
CA LEU A 190 13.01 -11.41 10.79
C LEU A 190 12.21 -11.09 12.07
N GLY A 191 11.01 -10.52 11.94
CA GLY A 191 10.10 -10.26 13.08
C GLY A 191 9.79 -11.54 13.86
N ARG A 192 9.60 -12.66 13.19
CA ARG A 192 9.42 -13.99 13.82
C ARG A 192 10.65 -14.39 14.67
N GLU A 193 11.86 -14.24 14.12
CA GLU A 193 13.10 -14.58 14.82
C GLU A 193 13.32 -13.66 16.04
N ILE A 194 12.99 -12.38 15.91
CA ILE A 194 13.07 -11.44 17.04
C ILE A 194 12.05 -11.83 18.12
N GLN A 195 10.81 -12.18 17.79
CA GLN A 195 9.86 -12.67 18.79
C GLN A 195 10.37 -13.93 19.53
N LYS A 196 10.98 -14.90 18.80
CA LYS A 196 11.63 -16.06 19.43
C LYS A 196 12.76 -15.66 20.36
N PHE A 197 13.60 -14.71 19.94
CA PHE A 197 14.68 -14.16 20.77
C PHE A 197 14.15 -13.57 22.09
N TYR A 198 12.98 -12.93 22.05
CA TYR A 198 12.28 -12.43 23.23
C TYR A 198 11.38 -13.47 23.91
N SER A 199 11.57 -14.77 23.63
CA SER A 199 10.83 -15.90 24.22
C SER A 199 9.31 -15.81 24.03
N MET A 200 8.86 -15.25 22.89
CA MET A 200 7.46 -15.18 22.50
C MET A 200 7.13 -16.24 21.43
N THR A 201 5.85 -16.58 21.32
CA THR A 201 5.34 -17.34 20.16
C THR A 201 5.51 -16.48 18.90
N PRO A 202 6.19 -17.00 17.86
CA PRO A 202 6.40 -16.23 16.65
C PRO A 202 5.09 -15.97 15.90
N GLN A 203 4.96 -14.78 15.34
CA GLN A 203 3.85 -14.43 14.46
C GLN A 203 3.87 -15.22 13.16
N VAL A 204 2.74 -15.34 12.47
CA VAL A 204 2.71 -15.73 11.07
C VAL A 204 3.00 -14.52 10.19
N ALA A 205 3.86 -14.68 9.19
CA ALA A 205 4.12 -13.68 8.17
C ALA A 205 3.19 -13.92 6.97
N MET A 206 2.34 -12.94 6.63
CA MET A 206 1.42 -13.03 5.50
C MET A 206 1.60 -11.83 4.58
N THR A 207 1.90 -12.07 3.32
CA THR A 207 2.15 -11.00 2.36
C THR A 207 1.17 -11.03 1.20
N PHE A 208 0.91 -9.85 0.64
CA PHE A 208 0.02 -9.63 -0.48
C PHE A 208 0.77 -9.07 -1.69
N PRO A 209 0.25 -9.25 -2.92
CA PRO A 209 0.83 -8.66 -4.11
C PRO A 209 0.96 -7.14 -3.98
N LEU A 210 2.01 -6.59 -4.57
CA LEU A 210 2.18 -5.15 -4.71
C LEU A 210 1.45 -4.70 -5.97
N LEU A 211 0.53 -3.77 -5.84
CA LEU A 211 -0.11 -3.20 -7.03
C LEU A 211 0.92 -2.49 -7.89
N VAL A 212 0.89 -2.80 -9.18
CA VAL A 212 1.64 -2.09 -10.20
C VAL A 212 0.99 -0.71 -10.42
N GLY A 213 1.78 0.33 -10.60
CA GLY A 213 1.27 1.68 -10.82
C GLY A 213 0.68 1.87 -12.23
N THR A 214 0.21 3.10 -12.49
CA THR A 214 -0.40 3.47 -13.78
C THR A 214 0.57 3.37 -14.95
N ASP A 215 1.89 3.36 -14.69
CA ASP A 215 2.95 3.13 -15.67
C ASP A 215 3.04 1.66 -16.17
N GLY A 216 2.34 0.73 -15.53
CA GLY A 216 2.26 -0.67 -15.91
C GLY A 216 3.51 -1.51 -15.63
N THR A 217 4.52 -0.97 -14.96
CA THR A 217 5.82 -1.65 -14.78
C THR A 217 6.36 -1.63 -13.36
N LYS A 218 6.29 -0.50 -12.68
CA LYS A 218 6.81 -0.32 -11.33
C LYS A 218 5.69 -0.49 -10.29
N LYS A 219 6.07 -0.89 -9.09
CA LYS A 219 5.12 -0.87 -7.98
C LYS A 219 4.52 0.53 -7.81
N MET A 220 3.25 0.60 -7.47
CA MET A 220 2.57 1.86 -7.18
C MET A 220 3.25 2.58 -6.03
N SER A 221 3.65 3.83 -6.26
CA SER A 221 4.31 4.66 -5.25
C SER A 221 4.16 6.14 -5.56
N GLN A 222 3.99 6.95 -4.52
CA GLN A 222 4.01 8.41 -4.64
C GLN A 222 5.37 8.92 -5.17
N SER A 223 6.48 8.26 -4.77
CA SER A 223 7.84 8.62 -5.24
C SER A 223 8.05 8.40 -6.75
N PHE A 224 7.23 7.58 -7.39
CA PHE A 224 7.29 7.32 -8.83
C PHE A 224 6.24 8.07 -9.62
N ASP A 225 5.38 8.83 -8.97
CA ASP A 225 4.25 9.55 -9.58
C ASP A 225 3.35 8.65 -10.46
N ASN A 226 3.27 7.35 -10.12
CA ASN A 226 2.51 6.34 -10.84
C ASN A 226 1.32 5.81 -10.01
N TYR A 227 0.83 6.61 -9.08
CA TYR A 227 -0.17 6.16 -8.12
C TYR A 227 -1.58 6.71 -8.40
N ILE A 228 -2.55 6.00 -7.84
CA ILE A 228 -3.94 6.44 -7.73
C ILE A 228 -4.18 6.72 -6.24
N SER A 229 -4.49 7.97 -5.90
CA SER A 229 -4.91 8.35 -4.55
C SER A 229 -6.34 7.89 -4.29
N ILE A 230 -6.61 7.38 -3.09
CA ILE A 230 -8.00 7.05 -2.70
C ILE A 230 -8.80 8.29 -2.31
N THR A 231 -8.14 9.45 -2.19
CA THR A 231 -8.78 10.76 -1.90
C THR A 231 -8.97 11.59 -3.16
N ASP A 232 -8.55 11.10 -4.34
CA ASP A 232 -8.87 11.72 -5.61
C ASP A 232 -10.38 11.72 -5.86
N THR A 233 -10.86 12.61 -6.73
CA THR A 233 -12.27 12.58 -7.11
C THR A 233 -12.67 11.27 -7.79
N PRO A 234 -13.95 10.85 -7.70
CA PRO A 234 -14.44 9.65 -8.37
C PRO A 234 -14.07 9.56 -9.85
N GLU A 235 -14.16 10.70 -10.57
CA GLU A 235 -13.82 10.81 -11.99
C GLU A 235 -12.33 10.57 -12.24
N ASN A 236 -11.46 11.13 -11.39
CA ASN A 236 -10.02 10.96 -11.49
C ASN A 236 -9.59 9.52 -11.20
N ILE A 237 -10.16 8.91 -10.15
CA ILE A 237 -9.91 7.49 -9.84
C ILE A 237 -10.34 6.61 -11.00
N TYR A 238 -11.57 6.81 -11.50
CA TYR A 238 -12.11 6.05 -12.63
C TYR A 238 -11.22 6.20 -13.87
N GLY A 239 -10.87 7.45 -14.23
CA GLY A 239 -10.02 7.74 -15.38
C GLY A 239 -8.63 7.11 -15.27
N LYS A 240 -7.98 7.19 -14.11
CA LYS A 240 -6.69 6.55 -13.85
C LYS A 240 -6.78 5.02 -13.91
N VAL A 241 -7.85 4.39 -13.38
CA VAL A 241 -8.08 2.95 -13.51
C VAL A 241 -8.27 2.56 -14.98
N MET A 242 -9.00 3.36 -15.76
CA MET A 242 -9.15 3.12 -17.20
C MET A 242 -7.83 3.23 -17.98
N SER A 243 -6.84 3.95 -17.47
CA SER A 243 -5.54 4.16 -18.13
C SER A 243 -4.50 3.06 -17.88
N ILE A 244 -4.70 2.20 -16.84
CA ILE A 244 -3.75 1.11 -16.58
C ILE A 244 -3.69 0.12 -17.76
N PRO A 245 -2.54 -0.56 -18.01
CA PRO A 245 -2.45 -1.64 -18.99
C PRO A 245 -3.42 -2.79 -18.67
N ASP A 246 -3.91 -3.49 -19.70
CA ASP A 246 -4.89 -4.57 -19.54
C ASP A 246 -4.34 -5.74 -18.73
N GLU A 247 -3.05 -6.00 -18.81
CA GLU A 247 -2.37 -7.06 -18.05
C GLU A 247 -2.38 -6.79 -16.55
N VAL A 248 -2.33 -5.52 -16.16
CA VAL A 248 -2.27 -5.09 -14.75
C VAL A 248 -3.63 -5.16 -14.06
N MET A 249 -4.74 -5.03 -14.81
CA MET A 249 -6.09 -4.95 -14.21
C MET A 249 -6.45 -6.18 -13.36
N TRP A 250 -5.84 -7.36 -13.61
CA TRP A 250 -6.16 -8.60 -12.89
C TRP A 250 -5.71 -8.57 -11.43
N GLU A 251 -4.56 -7.95 -11.14
CA GLU A 251 -4.12 -7.72 -9.77
C GLU A 251 -5.06 -6.75 -9.06
N TYR A 252 -5.51 -5.70 -9.75
CA TYR A 252 -6.47 -4.75 -9.20
C TYR A 252 -7.79 -5.43 -8.87
N PHE A 253 -8.34 -6.27 -9.76
CA PHE A 253 -9.52 -7.07 -9.45
C PHE A 253 -9.30 -7.93 -8.22
N THR A 254 -8.18 -8.63 -8.16
CA THR A 254 -7.86 -9.55 -7.06
C THR A 254 -7.74 -8.82 -5.72
N MET A 255 -7.09 -7.66 -5.70
CA MET A 255 -6.74 -6.97 -4.47
C MET A 255 -7.76 -5.92 -4.02
N LEU A 256 -8.51 -5.34 -4.96
CA LEU A 256 -9.36 -4.18 -4.71
C LEU A 256 -10.87 -4.48 -4.85
N THR A 257 -11.27 -5.74 -5.09
CA THR A 257 -12.69 -6.10 -5.20
C THR A 257 -13.02 -7.33 -4.36
N ASP A 258 -14.31 -7.54 -4.11
CA ASP A 258 -14.81 -8.73 -3.43
C ASP A 258 -15.19 -9.86 -4.40
N LEU A 259 -14.93 -9.70 -5.71
CA LEU A 259 -15.22 -10.74 -6.70
C LEU A 259 -14.46 -12.04 -6.37
N ASP A 260 -15.11 -13.18 -6.61
CA ASP A 260 -14.45 -14.48 -6.46
C ASP A 260 -13.35 -14.64 -7.52
N LEU A 261 -12.26 -15.34 -7.16
CA LEU A 261 -11.17 -15.59 -8.12
C LEU A 261 -11.62 -16.40 -9.33
N LEU A 262 -12.68 -17.20 -9.21
CA LEU A 262 -13.29 -17.90 -10.34
C LEU A 262 -13.96 -16.94 -11.30
N GLU A 263 -14.71 -15.94 -10.80
CA GLU A 263 -15.33 -14.89 -11.63
C GLU A 263 -14.24 -14.07 -12.36
N ILE A 264 -13.15 -13.71 -11.66
CA ILE A 264 -12.01 -13.00 -12.27
C ILE A 264 -11.38 -13.87 -13.38
N ALA A 265 -11.22 -15.18 -13.13
CA ALA A 265 -10.68 -16.11 -14.12
C ALA A 265 -11.60 -16.27 -15.34
N GLU A 266 -12.93 -16.24 -15.15
CA GLU A 266 -13.91 -16.27 -16.25
C GLU A 266 -13.83 -15.01 -17.11
N PHE A 267 -13.71 -13.81 -16.53
CA PHE A 267 -13.47 -12.59 -17.30
C PHE A 267 -12.18 -12.67 -18.12
N LYS A 268 -11.09 -13.16 -17.53
CA LYS A 268 -9.82 -13.32 -18.22
C LYS A 268 -9.93 -14.29 -19.39
N LYS A 269 -10.62 -15.41 -19.16
CA LYS A 269 -10.88 -16.42 -20.19
C LYS A 269 -11.74 -15.86 -21.34
N SER A 270 -12.80 -15.11 -21.01
CA SER A 270 -13.68 -14.51 -22.01
C SER A 270 -12.95 -13.55 -22.95
N ILE A 271 -12.02 -12.75 -22.42
CA ILE A 271 -11.17 -11.88 -23.23
C ILE A 271 -10.22 -12.71 -24.11
N GLN A 272 -9.54 -13.73 -23.53
CA GLN A 272 -8.52 -14.49 -24.26
C GLN A 272 -9.07 -15.44 -25.31
N GLU A 273 -10.21 -16.12 -25.03
CA GLU A 273 -10.76 -17.16 -25.87
C GLU A 273 -11.91 -16.65 -26.76
N ASN A 274 -12.74 -15.72 -26.27
CA ASN A 274 -13.93 -15.25 -26.98
C ASN A 274 -13.72 -13.90 -27.65
N GLY A 275 -12.56 -13.27 -27.48
CA GLY A 275 -12.25 -11.98 -28.09
C GLY A 275 -13.06 -10.82 -27.53
N GLU A 276 -13.56 -10.92 -26.28
CA GLU A 276 -14.23 -9.82 -25.62
C GLU A 276 -13.27 -8.63 -25.43
N ASN A 277 -13.83 -7.43 -25.52
CA ASN A 277 -13.00 -6.22 -25.40
C ASN A 277 -12.61 -5.98 -23.93
N PRO A 278 -11.31 -5.97 -23.58
CA PRO A 278 -10.83 -5.67 -22.21
C PRO A 278 -11.37 -4.37 -21.65
N PHE A 279 -11.70 -3.41 -22.51
CA PHE A 279 -12.26 -2.12 -22.13
C PHE A 279 -13.53 -2.26 -21.27
N ASN A 280 -14.44 -3.19 -21.58
CA ASN A 280 -15.66 -3.39 -20.80
C ASN A 280 -15.37 -3.96 -19.41
N THR A 281 -14.42 -4.89 -19.32
CA THR A 281 -13.97 -5.45 -18.04
C THR A 281 -13.28 -4.39 -17.19
N LYS A 282 -12.47 -3.53 -17.79
CA LYS A 282 -11.82 -2.42 -17.10
C LYS A 282 -12.82 -1.36 -16.61
N LYS A 283 -13.89 -1.09 -17.36
CA LYS A 283 -15.01 -0.25 -16.90
C LYS A 283 -15.66 -0.82 -15.64
N LEU A 284 -15.88 -2.14 -15.60
CA LEU A 284 -16.39 -2.81 -14.40
C LEU A 284 -15.44 -2.62 -13.21
N LEU A 285 -14.12 -2.79 -13.43
CA LEU A 285 -13.12 -2.57 -12.39
C LEU A 285 -13.17 -1.14 -11.85
N GLY A 286 -13.16 -0.14 -12.71
CA GLY A 286 -13.25 1.27 -12.32
C GLY A 286 -14.51 1.55 -11.50
N LYS A 287 -15.64 1.02 -11.93
CA LYS A 287 -16.92 1.14 -11.23
C LYS A 287 -16.86 0.50 -9.84
N LEU A 288 -16.35 -0.72 -9.71
CA LEU A 288 -16.24 -1.43 -8.42
C LEU A 288 -15.34 -0.69 -7.45
N ILE A 289 -14.19 -0.18 -7.91
CA ILE A 289 -13.25 0.57 -7.05
C ILE A 289 -13.90 1.88 -6.57
N VAL A 290 -14.51 2.66 -7.46
CA VAL A 290 -15.16 3.92 -7.08
C VAL A 290 -16.37 3.68 -6.19
N SER A 291 -17.15 2.63 -6.46
CA SER A 291 -18.31 2.27 -5.63
C SER A 291 -17.92 1.92 -4.20
N GLU A 292 -16.80 1.21 -4.01
CA GLU A 292 -16.30 0.84 -2.68
C GLU A 292 -15.70 2.03 -1.92
N LEU A 293 -15.02 2.93 -2.62
CA LEU A 293 -14.39 4.11 -1.99
C LEU A 293 -15.40 5.23 -1.70
N TYR A 294 -16.44 5.34 -2.49
CA TYR A 294 -17.44 6.42 -2.44
C TYR A 294 -18.88 5.87 -2.39
N SER A 295 -19.50 5.70 -3.55
CA SER A 295 -20.84 5.13 -3.67
C SER A 295 -21.15 4.65 -5.09
N ASP A 296 -22.18 3.84 -5.23
CA ASP A 296 -22.69 3.38 -6.54
C ASP A 296 -23.12 4.54 -7.45
N ASN A 297 -23.66 5.61 -6.86
CA ASN A 297 -24.10 6.78 -7.63
C ASN A 297 -22.90 7.55 -8.20
N GLU A 298 -21.88 7.76 -7.39
CA GLU A 298 -20.63 8.42 -7.82
C GLU A 298 -19.88 7.57 -8.85
N ALA A 299 -19.86 6.25 -8.69
CA ALA A 299 -19.28 5.35 -9.68
C ALA A 299 -19.99 5.42 -11.05
N ARG A 300 -21.32 5.53 -11.06
CA ARG A 300 -22.10 5.74 -12.31
C ARG A 300 -21.82 7.11 -12.92
N SER A 301 -21.76 8.16 -12.11
CA SER A 301 -21.45 9.51 -12.57
C SER A 301 -20.06 9.58 -13.18
N ALA A 302 -19.06 8.98 -12.54
CA ALA A 302 -17.68 8.90 -13.03
C ALA A 302 -17.59 8.13 -14.37
N GLU A 303 -18.33 7.02 -14.51
CA GLU A 303 -18.42 6.28 -15.77
C GLU A 303 -19.02 7.13 -16.90
N ILE A 304 -20.11 7.84 -16.64
CA ILE A 304 -20.76 8.74 -17.62
C ILE A 304 -19.81 9.88 -18.00
N SER A 305 -19.17 10.51 -17.02
CA SER A 305 -18.19 11.58 -17.26
C SER A 305 -17.04 11.10 -18.14
N PHE A 306 -16.48 9.94 -17.82
CA PHE A 306 -15.41 9.34 -18.63
C PHE A 306 -15.86 9.08 -20.09
N GLN A 307 -17.09 8.54 -20.28
CA GLN A 307 -17.64 8.31 -21.61
C GLN A 307 -17.80 9.62 -22.39
N ASN A 308 -18.33 10.67 -21.76
CA ASN A 308 -18.53 11.95 -22.40
C ASN A 308 -17.23 12.62 -22.80
N ILE A 309 -16.24 12.67 -21.92
CA ILE A 309 -14.98 13.36 -22.15
C ILE A 309 -14.06 12.55 -23.09
N THR A 310 -13.88 11.26 -22.81
CA THR A 310 -12.86 10.46 -23.47
C THR A 310 -13.37 9.82 -24.77
N ILE A 311 -14.60 9.31 -24.79
CA ILE A 311 -15.14 8.60 -25.95
C ILE A 311 -15.86 9.56 -26.89
N ASN A 312 -16.77 10.39 -26.36
CA ASN A 312 -17.55 11.32 -27.16
C ASN A 312 -16.78 12.62 -27.47
N LYS A 313 -15.61 12.83 -26.83
CA LYS A 313 -14.79 14.05 -26.96
C LYS A 313 -15.55 15.33 -26.66
N ASN A 314 -16.53 15.26 -25.78
CA ASN A 314 -17.25 16.43 -25.29
C ASN A 314 -16.33 17.27 -24.39
N THR A 315 -16.52 18.57 -24.42
CA THR A 315 -15.83 19.47 -23.50
C THR A 315 -16.38 19.26 -22.08
N PRO A 316 -15.52 19.08 -21.06
CA PRO A 316 -15.98 19.01 -19.65
C PRO A 316 -16.80 20.24 -19.27
N ASP A 317 -17.85 20.04 -18.46
CA ASP A 317 -18.74 21.14 -18.05
C ASP A 317 -18.09 22.11 -17.05
N ASP A 318 -17.01 21.70 -16.40
CA ASP A 318 -16.28 22.44 -15.37
C ASP A 318 -15.04 23.19 -15.88
N LEU A 319 -14.84 23.23 -17.21
CA LEU A 319 -13.71 23.97 -17.77
C LEU A 319 -13.83 25.47 -17.50
N GLN A 320 -12.73 26.05 -16.99
CA GLN A 320 -12.58 27.50 -16.91
C GLN A 320 -12.50 28.09 -18.33
N ILE A 321 -13.43 28.98 -18.64
CA ILE A 321 -13.45 29.66 -19.92
C ILE A 321 -12.81 31.01 -19.76
N PHE A 322 -11.74 31.27 -20.53
CA PHE A 322 -11.10 32.60 -20.61
C PHE A 322 -11.46 33.22 -21.94
N THR A 323 -11.94 34.44 -21.89
CA THR A 323 -12.20 35.26 -23.09
C THR A 323 -10.96 36.05 -23.42
N ILE A 324 -10.45 35.87 -24.65
CA ILE A 324 -9.32 36.65 -25.17
C ILE A 324 -9.79 37.54 -26.30
N ASP A 325 -9.23 38.75 -26.37
CA ASP A 325 -9.49 39.63 -27.51
C ASP A 325 -8.96 39.01 -28.80
N LYS A 326 -9.72 39.17 -29.87
CA LYS A 326 -9.35 38.65 -31.18
C LYS A 326 -8.07 39.34 -31.67
N THR A 327 -6.97 38.59 -31.66
CA THR A 327 -5.68 39.02 -32.20
C THR A 327 -5.31 38.19 -33.41
N ASP A 328 -4.50 38.72 -34.33
CA ASP A 328 -4.08 37.98 -35.53
C ASP A 328 -3.13 36.82 -35.24
N GLN A 329 -2.52 36.78 -34.03
CA GLN A 329 -1.68 35.69 -33.58
C GLN A 329 -1.98 35.37 -32.09
N VAL A 330 -2.41 34.15 -31.84
CA VAL A 330 -2.64 33.61 -30.49
C VAL A 330 -1.39 32.86 -30.03
N HIS A 331 -0.70 33.42 -29.03
CA HIS A 331 0.46 32.75 -28.41
C HIS A 331 0.00 32.04 -27.15
N LEU A 332 -0.35 30.74 -27.27
CA LEU A 332 -0.95 29.93 -26.21
C LEU A 332 -0.17 29.96 -24.87
N PRO A 333 1.18 29.79 -24.82
CA PRO A 333 1.93 29.87 -23.55
C PRO A 333 1.73 31.20 -22.81
N LYS A 334 1.70 32.33 -23.54
CA LYS A 334 1.49 33.64 -22.94
C LYS A 334 0.10 33.79 -22.33
N ILE A 335 -0.93 33.30 -23.02
CA ILE A 335 -2.31 33.30 -22.54
C ILE A 335 -2.44 32.44 -21.27
N LEU A 336 -1.84 31.27 -21.21
CA LEU A 336 -1.85 30.40 -20.05
C LEU A 336 -1.20 31.07 -18.84
N THR A 337 -0.04 31.71 -19.04
CA THR A 337 0.68 32.42 -17.98
C THR A 337 -0.12 33.67 -17.47
N GLU A 338 -0.69 34.45 -18.38
CA GLU A 338 -1.49 35.64 -18.03
C GLU A 338 -2.77 35.30 -17.23
N ASN A 339 -3.28 34.08 -17.41
CA ASN A 339 -4.45 33.58 -16.68
C ASN A 339 -4.10 32.66 -15.49
N GLY A 340 -2.82 32.60 -15.11
CA GLY A 340 -2.38 31.87 -13.91
C GLY A 340 -2.49 30.32 -14.00
N ILE A 341 -2.44 29.77 -15.24
CA ILE A 341 -2.57 28.33 -15.48
C ILE A 341 -1.20 27.63 -15.52
N THR A 342 -0.10 28.38 -15.58
CA THR A 342 1.29 27.87 -15.55
C THR A 342 2.15 28.71 -14.61
#